data_c89c89ce090536417d0f919d803cf625
#
_entry.id   c89c89ce090536417d0f919d803cf625
#
_cell.length_a   1.000
_cell.length_b   1.000
_cell.length_c   1.000
_cell.angle_alpha   90.00
_cell.angle_beta   90.00
_cell.angle_gamma   90.00
#
_symmetry.space_group_name_H-M   'P 1'
#
loop_
_entity.id
_entity.type
_entity.pdbx_description
1 polymer ?
#
loop_
_entity_poly.entity_id
_entity_poly.type
_entity_poly.pdbx_seq_one_letter_code
_entity_poly.pdbx_strand_id
1 'polypeptide(L)'
;KMWVGGWDCGLFLLNHPKDMANVSYTHYSHRIGDDASLSDNIVYDIVEDVHTHTLWIGTRVGLSIMKQENPGTFINYKSLHSAYHIPCDEINSLLRDRFNNIWLGSIGGGVLMIDTKQSPFAFYSLNLAEDDVPTTAVRALFADADKDLWLGTGSYGLARKDYETGVLSFFSHIPEFSDIPSVPTVNYIIQRKNGEVWFATYDGGILIYEKGEKVKVLTESDTPYLYSDCVSALCEDSKGNCWVGCRGGMGISLADGGHYRFGTLSFAGGGLADWYHVKDIVEDADGSFWIATANYGIIHIMGDVQHPETLKYSNYSYNNGQLATNSVLCLHVDKSGRLWAGTEGGGLYLYDYKENVFTEKNQEYQLSADMIGSIEEDRQGCLWMGTNMGLVQLFVPMDENLATVRVYTTADGLQDNFFISQSSCSREGELFFGGNKGYNSFLPASLEKDNEAVPYLITDIKIFNRSFAVLEPEVRERISSVMPSFTRKLDLPYGYNNFSIEFASLTYKNPGLNRYAYQLVGFDKDWQYTDANRRFAYYNNLKSGTYRFRLKATNENGIWSQEIRELEVVVLPPFWATWWAYIIYALIGAAIVCFILRTAKNRMQLRLSLIHI
;
A
#
# COMPACT_ATOMS: atom_id res chain seq x y z
N LYS A 1 23.35 14.76 -32.72
CA LYS A 1 22.20 15.64 -32.51
C LYS A 1 22.36 16.42 -31.22
N MET A 2 21.80 17.63 -31.13
CA MET A 2 21.85 18.47 -29.94
C MET A 2 20.55 19.25 -29.85
N TRP A 3 19.89 19.20 -28.71
CA TRP A 3 18.69 19.99 -28.43
C TRP A 3 19.08 21.34 -27.82
N VAL A 4 18.42 22.40 -28.24
CA VAL A 4 18.68 23.76 -27.75
C VAL A 4 17.34 24.44 -27.49
N GLY A 5 17.10 24.81 -26.24
CA GLY A 5 15.97 25.65 -25.85
C GLY A 5 16.35 27.11 -25.88
N GLY A 6 15.41 27.97 -26.29
CA GLY A 6 15.63 29.40 -26.38
C GLY A 6 14.65 30.22 -25.59
N TRP A 7 15.03 31.47 -25.33
CA TRP A 7 14.15 32.46 -24.74
C TRP A 7 13.30 33.08 -25.85
N ASP A 8 11.97 32.84 -25.81
CA ASP A 8 10.99 33.32 -26.77
C ASP A 8 11.17 32.86 -28.25
N CYS A 9 11.94 31.78 -28.46
CA CYS A 9 12.18 31.25 -29.78
C CYS A 9 11.96 29.73 -29.89
N GLY A 10 11.47 29.10 -28.84
CA GLY A 10 11.10 27.68 -28.85
C GLY A 10 12.27 26.72 -28.75
N LEU A 11 12.13 25.57 -29.40
CA LEU A 11 13.05 24.41 -29.31
C LEU A 11 13.69 24.15 -30.67
N PHE A 12 15.00 23.91 -30.68
CA PHE A 12 15.77 23.56 -31.86
C PHE A 12 16.44 22.21 -31.73
N LEU A 13 16.39 21.41 -32.76
CA LEU A 13 17.21 20.21 -32.93
C LEU A 13 18.32 20.50 -33.95
N LEU A 14 19.55 20.59 -33.50
CA LEU A 14 20.74 20.73 -34.37
C LEU A 14 21.24 19.33 -34.78
N ASN A 15 21.35 19.11 -36.08
CA ASN A 15 22.03 17.95 -36.67
C ASN A 15 23.46 18.34 -37.00
N HIS A 16 24.40 17.42 -36.75
CA HIS A 16 25.82 17.59 -36.93
C HIS A 16 26.43 18.84 -36.25
N PRO A 17 26.15 19.08 -34.94
CA PRO A 17 26.52 20.33 -34.26
C PRO A 17 28.03 20.56 -34.14
N LYS A 18 28.86 19.54 -34.42
CA LYS A 18 30.33 19.61 -34.44
C LYS A 18 30.90 19.91 -35.82
N ASP A 19 30.10 19.85 -36.88
CA ASP A 19 30.49 20.12 -38.25
C ASP A 19 29.79 21.37 -38.73
N MET A 20 30.49 22.51 -38.60
CA MET A 20 29.96 23.85 -38.96
C MET A 20 29.58 23.98 -40.42
N ALA A 21 30.16 23.15 -41.31
CA ALA A 21 29.85 23.19 -42.73
C ALA A 21 28.56 22.48 -43.13
N ASN A 22 28.14 21.49 -42.32
CA ASN A 22 26.97 20.63 -42.57
C ASN A 22 25.91 20.72 -41.47
N VAL A 23 25.99 21.71 -40.60
CA VAL A 23 24.98 21.89 -39.54
C VAL A 23 23.63 22.25 -40.16
N SER A 24 22.60 21.53 -39.77
CA SER A 24 21.21 21.82 -40.09
C SER A 24 20.39 21.80 -38.83
N TYR A 25 19.23 22.46 -38.84
CA TYR A 25 18.36 22.47 -37.68
C TYR A 25 16.91 22.25 -38.06
N THR A 26 16.16 21.71 -37.09
CA THR A 26 14.68 21.67 -37.12
C THR A 26 14.19 22.53 -35.97
N HIS A 27 13.22 23.38 -36.26
CA HIS A 27 12.64 24.31 -35.28
C HIS A 27 11.22 23.91 -34.90
N TYR A 28 10.96 23.88 -33.60
CA TYR A 28 9.66 23.62 -32.99
C TYR A 28 9.25 24.82 -32.15
N SER A 29 8.02 25.30 -32.36
CA SER A 29 7.51 26.47 -31.65
C SER A 29 6.07 26.27 -31.20
N HIS A 30 5.64 27.07 -30.23
CA HIS A 30 4.24 27.14 -29.84
C HIS A 30 3.39 27.69 -30.98
N ARG A 31 2.25 27.07 -31.24
CA ARG A 31 1.25 27.49 -32.22
C ARG A 31 -0.10 27.66 -31.54
N ILE A 32 -0.66 28.86 -31.60
CA ILE A 32 -1.96 29.18 -30.99
C ILE A 32 -3.04 28.28 -31.63
N GLY A 33 -3.81 27.57 -30.78
CA GLY A 33 -4.89 26.69 -31.24
C GLY A 33 -4.44 25.29 -31.65
N ASP A 34 -3.15 24.96 -31.48
CA ASP A 34 -2.60 23.62 -31.71
C ASP A 34 -2.04 23.06 -30.41
N ASP A 35 -2.85 22.26 -29.68
CA ASP A 35 -2.48 21.65 -28.40
C ASP A 35 -1.37 20.60 -28.51
N ALA A 36 -1.10 20.12 -29.73
CA ALA A 36 0.01 19.22 -30.02
C ALA A 36 1.32 19.95 -30.36
N SER A 37 1.34 21.30 -30.39
CA SER A 37 2.56 22.10 -30.50
C SER A 37 3.24 22.29 -29.14
N LEU A 38 4.48 22.83 -29.12
CA LEU A 38 5.20 23.18 -27.88
C LEU A 38 4.32 24.08 -26.98
N SER A 39 4.32 23.86 -25.67
CA SER A 39 3.42 24.59 -24.75
C SER A 39 3.69 26.10 -24.64
N ASP A 40 4.98 26.52 -24.78
CA ASP A 40 5.41 27.91 -24.81
C ASP A 40 6.76 28.04 -25.55
N ASN A 41 7.05 29.24 -26.10
CA ASN A 41 8.32 29.52 -26.79
C ASN A 41 9.48 29.83 -25.84
N ILE A 42 9.23 29.99 -24.55
CA ILE A 42 10.28 30.11 -23.54
C ILE A 42 10.56 28.73 -22.98
N VAL A 43 11.70 28.16 -23.36
CA VAL A 43 12.20 26.88 -22.93
C VAL A 43 13.29 27.09 -21.89
N TYR A 44 13.06 26.61 -20.67
CA TYR A 44 14.01 26.78 -19.57
C TYR A 44 15.02 25.61 -19.45
N ASP A 45 14.51 24.38 -19.58
CA ASP A 45 15.34 23.20 -19.40
C ASP A 45 14.86 22.03 -20.24
N ILE A 46 15.76 21.08 -20.53
CA ILE A 46 15.51 19.93 -21.40
C ILE A 46 16.21 18.72 -20.82
N VAL A 47 15.45 17.65 -20.61
CA VAL A 47 15.99 16.35 -20.18
C VAL A 47 15.50 15.24 -21.10
N GLU A 48 16.40 14.35 -21.47
CA GLU A 48 16.10 13.15 -22.26
C GLU A 48 16.02 11.93 -21.35
N ASP A 49 14.90 11.20 -21.45
CA ASP A 49 14.81 9.84 -20.97
C ASP A 49 15.39 8.91 -22.05
N VAL A 50 16.58 8.37 -21.77
CA VAL A 50 17.32 7.53 -22.73
C VAL A 50 16.70 6.14 -22.92
N HIS A 51 15.86 5.68 -22.01
CA HIS A 51 15.20 4.37 -22.08
C HIS A 51 13.97 4.40 -22.98
N THR A 52 13.16 5.44 -22.85
CA THR A 52 11.93 5.62 -23.63
C THR A 52 12.13 6.51 -24.84
N HIS A 53 13.33 7.10 -25.03
CA HIS A 53 13.63 8.13 -26.05
C HIS A 53 12.62 9.29 -26.02
N THR A 54 12.20 9.67 -24.82
CA THR A 54 11.27 10.76 -24.59
C THR A 54 12.01 12.01 -24.17
N LEU A 55 11.68 13.14 -24.77
CA LEU A 55 12.22 14.45 -24.42
C LEU A 55 11.25 15.19 -23.52
N TRP A 56 11.73 15.62 -22.37
CA TRP A 56 11.01 16.39 -21.37
C TRP A 56 11.49 17.84 -21.43
N ILE A 57 10.58 18.78 -21.59
CA ILE A 57 10.88 20.19 -21.89
C ILE A 57 10.13 21.06 -20.89
N GLY A 58 10.86 21.69 -19.99
CA GLY A 58 10.33 22.68 -19.04
C GLY A 58 10.14 24.02 -19.72
N THR A 59 8.94 24.58 -19.68
CA THR A 59 8.60 25.85 -20.30
C THR A 59 7.96 26.80 -19.29
N ARG A 60 7.74 28.05 -19.73
CA ARG A 60 7.00 29.05 -18.94
C ARG A 60 5.53 28.66 -18.74
N VAL A 61 4.93 27.91 -19.66
CA VAL A 61 3.50 27.54 -19.63
C VAL A 61 3.36 26.02 -19.69
N GLY A 62 3.90 25.35 -18.67
CA GLY A 62 3.77 23.92 -18.49
C GLY A 62 4.99 23.10 -18.87
N LEU A 63 4.78 21.79 -18.85
CA LEU A 63 5.73 20.78 -19.24
C LEU A 63 5.31 20.19 -20.59
N SER A 64 6.21 20.21 -21.59
CA SER A 64 5.99 19.54 -22.86
C SER A 64 6.77 18.25 -22.94
N ILE A 65 6.14 17.18 -23.43
CA ILE A 65 6.76 15.87 -23.61
C ILE A 65 6.66 15.49 -25.07
N MET A 66 7.78 15.06 -25.67
CA MET A 66 7.84 14.63 -27.07
C MET A 66 8.54 13.29 -27.19
N LYS A 67 7.90 12.31 -27.82
CA LYS A 67 8.56 11.04 -28.21
C LYS A 67 9.39 11.27 -29.47
N GLN A 68 10.64 10.84 -29.46
CA GLN A 68 11.54 11.01 -30.62
C GLN A 68 11.09 10.24 -31.87
N GLU A 69 10.26 9.21 -31.69
CA GLU A 69 9.63 8.46 -32.79
C GLU A 69 8.62 9.31 -33.57
N ASN A 70 8.02 10.32 -32.91
CA ASN A 70 6.99 11.19 -33.48
C ASN A 70 7.37 12.67 -33.28
N PRO A 71 8.45 13.15 -33.93
CA PRO A 71 8.99 14.46 -33.68
C PRO A 71 8.04 15.57 -34.15
N GLY A 72 7.83 16.55 -33.25
CA GLY A 72 6.95 17.69 -33.50
C GLY A 72 5.53 17.55 -32.97
N THR A 73 5.20 16.39 -32.38
CA THR A 73 3.95 16.21 -31.62
C THR A 73 4.25 16.20 -30.14
N PHE A 74 3.66 17.15 -29.41
CA PHE A 74 3.89 17.33 -27.98
C PHE A 74 2.65 16.95 -27.18
N ILE A 75 2.87 16.34 -26.02
CA ILE A 75 1.87 16.19 -24.97
C ILE A 75 2.18 17.26 -23.94
N ASN A 76 1.21 18.11 -23.64
CA ASN A 76 1.40 19.26 -22.77
C ASN A 76 0.67 19.09 -21.44
N TYR A 77 1.40 19.22 -20.34
CA TYR A 77 0.90 19.24 -18.96
C TYR A 77 0.85 20.69 -18.48
N LYS A 78 -0.34 21.16 -18.11
CA LYS A 78 -0.61 22.53 -17.67
C LYS A 78 -1.48 22.52 -16.41
N SER A 79 -1.50 23.63 -15.67
CA SER A 79 -2.30 23.76 -14.43
C SER A 79 -3.79 23.90 -14.70
N LEU A 80 -4.17 24.49 -15.83
CA LEU A 80 -5.57 24.74 -16.21
C LEU A 80 -5.82 24.32 -17.66
N HIS A 81 -7.04 23.89 -17.94
CA HIS A 81 -7.55 23.57 -19.29
C HIS A 81 -6.70 22.56 -20.09
N SER A 82 -6.16 21.56 -19.41
CA SER A 82 -5.41 20.48 -20.04
C SER A 82 -5.96 19.11 -19.59
N ALA A 83 -5.98 18.16 -20.51
CA ALA A 83 -6.28 16.76 -20.19
C ALA A 83 -5.24 16.16 -19.21
N TYR A 84 -4.05 16.78 -19.17
CA TYR A 84 -2.95 16.39 -18.29
C TYR A 84 -2.65 17.55 -17.35
N HIS A 85 -2.87 17.34 -16.06
CA HIS A 85 -2.82 18.37 -15.04
C HIS A 85 -1.53 18.30 -14.20
N ILE A 86 -0.89 19.48 -13.99
CA ILE A 86 0.18 19.70 -13.01
C ILE A 86 -0.17 20.92 -12.15
N PRO A 87 0.28 20.99 -10.88
CA PRO A 87 -0.16 22.05 -9.96
C PRO A 87 0.36 23.46 -10.27
N CYS A 88 1.25 23.60 -11.25
CA CYS A 88 1.83 24.90 -11.65
C CYS A 88 2.32 24.87 -13.09
N ASP A 89 2.34 26.03 -13.74
CA ASP A 89 2.70 26.12 -15.16
C ASP A 89 4.19 26.38 -15.39
N GLU A 90 4.87 27.14 -14.54
CA GLU A 90 6.25 27.56 -14.81
C GLU A 90 7.26 26.51 -14.32
N ILE A 91 7.79 25.70 -15.24
CA ILE A 91 8.75 24.63 -14.99
C ILE A 91 10.14 25.07 -15.45
N ASN A 92 10.96 25.52 -14.50
CA ASN A 92 12.24 26.17 -14.78
C ASN A 92 13.47 25.27 -14.67
N SER A 93 13.33 24.05 -14.13
CA SER A 93 14.42 23.07 -14.06
C SER A 93 13.92 21.65 -14.09
N LEU A 94 14.68 20.76 -14.72
CA LEU A 94 14.41 19.35 -14.85
C LEU A 94 15.65 18.55 -14.44
N LEU A 95 15.44 17.45 -13.72
CA LEU A 95 16.50 16.54 -13.35
C LEU A 95 16.01 15.11 -13.49
N ARG A 96 16.77 14.26 -14.15
CA ARG A 96 16.55 12.81 -14.15
C ARG A 96 17.44 12.17 -13.09
N ASP A 97 16.83 11.44 -12.17
CA ASP A 97 17.57 10.69 -11.16
C ASP A 97 18.04 9.31 -11.68
N ARG A 98 18.77 8.58 -10.86
CA ARG A 98 19.30 7.24 -11.21
C ARG A 98 18.22 6.16 -11.34
N PHE A 99 17.04 6.39 -10.79
CA PHE A 99 15.86 5.50 -10.91
C PHE A 99 15.00 5.83 -12.11
N ASN A 100 15.46 6.79 -12.92
CA ASN A 100 14.79 7.33 -14.09
C ASN A 100 13.56 8.20 -13.77
N ASN A 101 13.35 8.62 -12.51
CA ASN A 101 12.32 9.61 -12.20
C ASN A 101 12.73 10.97 -12.75
N ILE A 102 11.76 11.73 -13.23
CA ILE A 102 11.95 13.11 -13.68
C ILE A 102 11.49 14.05 -12.58
N TRP A 103 12.41 14.86 -12.09
CA TRP A 103 12.17 15.88 -11.10
C TRP A 103 11.99 17.23 -11.78
N LEU A 104 10.93 17.95 -11.39
CA LEU A 104 10.60 19.26 -11.92
C LEU A 104 10.72 20.29 -10.80
N GLY A 105 11.55 21.30 -11.01
CA GLY A 105 11.55 22.51 -10.19
C GLY A 105 10.61 23.54 -10.82
N SER A 106 9.66 24.03 -10.04
CA SER A 106 8.62 24.94 -10.54
C SER A 106 8.59 26.23 -9.75
N ILE A 107 8.17 27.32 -10.40
CA ILE A 107 7.93 28.60 -9.73
C ILE A 107 6.52 28.59 -9.15
N GLY A 108 6.45 28.59 -7.83
CA GLY A 108 5.17 28.61 -7.10
C GLY A 108 4.59 27.26 -6.72
N GLY A 109 5.00 26.14 -7.35
CA GLY A 109 4.53 24.79 -7.06
C GLY A 109 5.54 23.91 -6.31
N GLY A 110 6.75 24.41 -6.05
CA GLY A 110 7.81 23.67 -5.37
C GLY A 110 8.50 22.67 -6.28
N VAL A 111 8.72 21.46 -5.77
CA VAL A 111 9.37 20.36 -6.50
C VAL A 111 8.38 19.23 -6.72
N LEU A 112 8.27 18.78 -7.96
CA LEU A 112 7.41 17.68 -8.39
C LEU A 112 8.28 16.52 -8.84
N MET A 113 7.83 15.29 -8.64
CA MET A 113 8.46 14.08 -9.17
C MET A 113 7.47 13.33 -10.06
N ILE A 114 7.93 12.92 -11.21
CA ILE A 114 7.20 12.04 -12.13
C ILE A 114 7.94 10.70 -12.20
N ASP A 115 7.25 9.63 -11.82
CA ASP A 115 7.71 8.27 -12.08
C ASP A 115 7.47 7.96 -13.55
N THR A 116 8.53 7.71 -14.31
CA THR A 116 8.46 7.42 -15.74
C THR A 116 8.17 5.96 -16.05
N LYS A 117 8.20 5.10 -15.04
CA LYS A 117 7.82 3.69 -15.19
C LYS A 117 6.33 3.61 -15.49
N GLN A 118 5.96 2.83 -16.47
CA GLN A 118 4.54 2.59 -16.74
C GLN A 118 3.91 1.86 -15.54
N SER A 119 2.78 2.41 -15.04
CA SER A 119 2.04 1.73 -13.99
C SER A 119 1.56 0.35 -14.49
N PRO A 120 1.79 -0.72 -13.73
CA PRO A 120 1.24 -2.02 -14.07
C PRO A 120 -0.27 -2.09 -13.82
N PHE A 121 -0.84 -1.10 -13.09
CA PHE A 121 -2.27 -0.99 -12.81
C PHE A 121 -2.95 -0.14 -13.87
N ALA A 122 -3.71 -0.77 -14.76
CA ALA A 122 -4.58 -0.03 -15.67
C ALA A 122 -5.75 0.56 -14.88
N PHE A 123 -6.02 1.84 -15.07
CA PHE A 123 -7.14 2.55 -14.45
C PHE A 123 -8.21 2.86 -15.50
N TYR A 124 -9.45 2.57 -15.17
CA TYR A 124 -10.62 2.83 -16.01
C TYR A 124 -11.64 3.65 -15.24
N SER A 125 -11.81 4.90 -15.66
CA SER A 125 -12.88 5.78 -15.19
C SER A 125 -14.15 5.54 -16.00
N LEU A 126 -15.30 5.53 -15.33
CA LEU A 126 -16.61 5.41 -15.98
C LEU A 126 -17.26 6.77 -16.27
N ASN A 127 -16.46 7.78 -16.55
CA ASN A 127 -16.99 9.10 -16.94
C ASN A 127 -17.72 9.01 -18.29
N LEU A 128 -19.02 9.29 -18.26
CA LEU A 128 -19.93 9.13 -19.40
C LEU A 128 -20.23 10.42 -20.16
N ALA A 129 -19.81 11.57 -19.71
CA ALA A 129 -20.26 12.81 -20.29
C ALA A 129 -19.18 13.86 -20.36
N GLU A 130 -19.29 14.70 -21.39
CA GLU A 130 -18.67 16.01 -21.54
C GLU A 130 -19.08 17.01 -20.43
N ASP A 131 -20.05 16.64 -19.57
CA ASP A 131 -20.54 17.43 -18.44
C ASP A 131 -20.05 16.83 -17.13
N ASP A 132 -19.68 17.69 -16.18
CA ASP A 132 -19.15 17.47 -14.81
C ASP A 132 -19.96 16.50 -13.90
N VAL A 133 -20.30 15.32 -14.38
CA VAL A 133 -20.97 14.28 -13.58
C VAL A 133 -19.91 13.55 -12.74
N PRO A 134 -20.12 13.41 -11.42
CA PRO A 134 -19.16 12.74 -10.56
C PRO A 134 -18.87 11.32 -11.03
N THR A 135 -17.60 10.92 -10.96
CA THR A 135 -17.11 9.56 -11.25
C THR A 135 -17.98 8.52 -10.56
N THR A 136 -18.43 7.53 -11.34
CA THR A 136 -19.33 6.50 -10.81
C THR A 136 -18.55 5.44 -10.05
N ALA A 137 -18.91 5.20 -8.81
CA ALA A 137 -18.36 4.11 -8.02
C ALA A 137 -18.76 2.75 -8.60
N VAL A 138 -17.77 1.86 -8.75
CA VAL A 138 -17.97 0.47 -9.12
C VAL A 138 -18.07 -0.36 -7.85
N ARG A 139 -19.22 -1.02 -7.66
CA ARG A 139 -19.55 -1.79 -6.45
C ARG A 139 -19.43 -3.29 -6.62
N ALA A 140 -19.63 -3.78 -7.84
CA ALA A 140 -19.47 -5.18 -8.19
C ALA A 140 -18.74 -5.31 -9.53
N LEU A 141 -17.91 -6.33 -9.65
CA LEU A 141 -17.13 -6.66 -10.83
C LEU A 141 -17.17 -8.17 -11.04
N PHE A 142 -17.32 -8.57 -12.28
CA PHE A 142 -17.26 -9.99 -12.62
C PHE A 142 -16.79 -10.18 -14.06
N ALA A 143 -15.73 -10.96 -14.26
CA ALA A 143 -15.28 -11.40 -15.58
C ALA A 143 -15.92 -12.76 -15.90
N ASP A 144 -16.79 -12.78 -16.90
CA ASP A 144 -17.53 -13.98 -17.27
C ASP A 144 -16.72 -14.98 -18.11
N ALA A 145 -17.34 -16.09 -18.50
CA ALA A 145 -16.71 -17.15 -19.29
C ALA A 145 -16.34 -16.70 -20.71
N ASP A 146 -17.07 -15.73 -21.28
CA ASP A 146 -16.78 -15.10 -22.56
C ASP A 146 -15.70 -14.03 -22.46
N LYS A 147 -15.17 -13.78 -21.24
CA LYS A 147 -14.21 -12.75 -20.85
C LYS A 147 -14.77 -11.33 -20.81
N ASP A 148 -16.06 -11.17 -21.01
CA ASP A 148 -16.72 -9.89 -20.85
C ASP A 148 -16.67 -9.46 -19.38
N LEU A 149 -16.42 -8.18 -19.13
CA LEU A 149 -16.39 -7.64 -17.78
C LEU A 149 -17.72 -6.95 -17.47
N TRP A 150 -18.45 -7.49 -16.50
CA TRP A 150 -19.66 -6.91 -15.95
C TRP A 150 -19.35 -5.99 -14.78
N LEU A 151 -19.98 -4.82 -14.79
CA LEU A 151 -19.73 -3.73 -13.85
C LEU A 151 -21.02 -3.31 -13.18
N GLY A 152 -21.16 -3.59 -11.90
CA GLY A 152 -22.23 -3.05 -11.05
C GLY A 152 -21.86 -1.66 -10.56
N THR A 153 -22.68 -0.66 -10.86
CA THR A 153 -22.40 0.74 -10.51
C THR A 153 -23.42 1.27 -9.50
N GLY A 154 -23.02 2.31 -8.76
CA GLY A 154 -23.90 2.96 -7.78
C GLY A 154 -24.98 3.85 -8.40
N SER A 155 -24.74 4.40 -9.59
CA SER A 155 -25.61 5.43 -10.18
C SER A 155 -26.24 5.03 -11.51
N TYR A 156 -25.56 4.16 -12.29
CA TYR A 156 -26.01 3.76 -13.64
C TYR A 156 -26.41 2.28 -13.74
N GLY A 157 -26.60 1.63 -12.58
CA GLY A 157 -27.00 0.23 -12.52
C GLY A 157 -25.90 -0.70 -13.04
N LEU A 158 -26.04 -1.21 -14.26
CA LEU A 158 -25.16 -2.23 -14.83
C LEU A 158 -24.53 -1.76 -16.14
N ALA A 159 -23.26 -2.12 -16.34
CA ALA A 159 -22.55 -1.98 -17.61
C ALA A 159 -21.79 -3.27 -17.95
N ARG A 160 -21.54 -3.50 -19.24
CA ARG A 160 -20.72 -4.59 -19.77
C ARG A 160 -19.62 -4.03 -20.65
N LYS A 161 -18.38 -4.42 -20.40
CA LYS A 161 -17.25 -4.16 -21.30
C LYS A 161 -16.98 -5.43 -22.08
N ASP A 162 -17.22 -5.37 -23.37
CA ASP A 162 -16.97 -6.45 -24.32
C ASP A 162 -15.46 -6.68 -24.45
N TYR A 163 -15.02 -7.91 -24.33
CA TYR A 163 -13.59 -8.25 -24.33
C TYR A 163 -12.93 -8.03 -25.70
N GLU A 164 -13.60 -8.40 -26.79
CA GLU A 164 -13.02 -8.36 -28.15
C GLU A 164 -12.92 -6.94 -28.67
N THR A 165 -13.97 -6.14 -28.47
CA THR A 165 -14.06 -4.78 -29.01
C THR A 165 -13.58 -3.72 -28.04
N GLY A 166 -13.51 -4.04 -26.74
CA GLY A 166 -13.22 -3.09 -25.66
C GLY A 166 -14.33 -2.07 -25.41
N VAL A 167 -15.48 -2.21 -26.07
CA VAL A 167 -16.60 -1.27 -25.98
C VAL A 167 -17.33 -1.45 -24.65
N LEU A 168 -17.53 -0.36 -23.92
CA LEU A 168 -18.35 -0.30 -22.72
C LEU A 168 -19.80 0.02 -23.11
N SER A 169 -20.71 -0.88 -22.77
CA SER A 169 -22.16 -0.73 -23.02
C SER A 169 -22.92 -0.72 -21.69
N PHE A 170 -23.75 0.30 -21.46
CA PHE A 170 -24.68 0.30 -20.32
C PHE A 170 -25.90 -0.57 -20.62
N PHE A 171 -26.59 -1.03 -19.55
CA PHE A 171 -27.71 -1.94 -19.67
C PHE A 171 -28.76 -1.48 -20.70
N SER A 172 -29.04 -0.17 -20.79
CA SER A 172 -29.98 0.41 -21.77
C SER A 172 -29.59 0.20 -23.22
N HIS A 173 -28.34 -0.13 -23.52
CA HIS A 173 -27.83 -0.43 -24.87
C HIS A 173 -27.56 -1.91 -25.08
N ILE A 174 -27.84 -2.75 -24.10
CA ILE A 174 -27.73 -4.22 -24.20
C ILE A 174 -29.12 -4.77 -24.58
N PRO A 175 -29.28 -5.43 -25.74
CA PRO A 175 -30.62 -5.81 -26.28
C PRO A 175 -31.45 -6.66 -25.33
N GLU A 176 -30.83 -7.55 -24.58
CA GLU A 176 -31.46 -8.43 -23.60
C GLU A 176 -32.15 -7.67 -22.46
N PHE A 177 -31.69 -6.45 -22.15
CA PHE A 177 -32.28 -5.57 -21.12
C PHE A 177 -33.37 -4.63 -21.64
N SER A 178 -33.79 -4.74 -22.91
CA SER A 178 -34.75 -3.78 -23.54
C SER A 178 -36.08 -3.63 -22.79
N ASP A 179 -36.49 -4.62 -22.01
CA ASP A 179 -37.75 -4.60 -21.25
C ASP A 179 -37.55 -4.13 -19.80
N ILE A 180 -36.29 -3.82 -19.40
CA ILE A 180 -35.92 -3.36 -18.06
C ILE A 180 -35.81 -1.83 -18.08
N PRO A 181 -36.73 -1.09 -17.44
CA PRO A 181 -36.73 0.37 -17.50
C PRO A 181 -35.61 1.01 -16.70
N SER A 182 -35.17 0.36 -15.62
CA SER A 182 -34.05 0.80 -14.77
C SER A 182 -33.42 -0.39 -14.07
N VAL A 183 -32.13 -0.35 -13.87
CA VAL A 183 -31.40 -1.32 -13.05
C VAL A 183 -30.94 -0.60 -11.77
N PRO A 184 -31.37 -1.07 -10.57
CA PRO A 184 -30.88 -0.53 -9.29
C PRO A 184 -29.38 -0.77 -9.12
N THR A 185 -28.80 -0.24 -8.03
CA THR A 185 -27.43 -0.53 -7.65
C THR A 185 -27.17 -2.02 -7.59
N VAL A 186 -26.19 -2.50 -8.35
CA VAL A 186 -25.78 -3.91 -8.36
C VAL A 186 -24.67 -4.09 -7.32
N ASN A 187 -24.90 -5.01 -6.37
CA ASN A 187 -24.00 -5.27 -5.24
C ASN A 187 -23.10 -6.48 -5.43
N TYR A 188 -23.57 -7.48 -6.18
CA TYR A 188 -22.87 -8.75 -6.38
C TYR A 188 -23.20 -9.35 -7.74
N ILE A 189 -22.23 -10.03 -8.35
CA ILE A 189 -22.41 -10.64 -9.68
C ILE A 189 -21.75 -12.01 -9.65
N ILE A 190 -22.46 -13.04 -10.16
CA ILE A 190 -21.91 -14.37 -10.39
C ILE A 190 -22.31 -14.89 -11.76
N GLN A 191 -21.50 -15.80 -12.30
CA GLN A 191 -21.93 -16.65 -13.43
C GLN A 191 -22.12 -18.06 -12.93
N ARG A 192 -23.29 -18.61 -13.19
CA ARG A 192 -23.65 -19.99 -12.87
C ARG A 192 -23.03 -20.99 -13.83
N LYS A 193 -22.93 -22.25 -13.41
CA LYS A 193 -22.40 -23.36 -14.23
C LYS A 193 -23.21 -23.59 -15.52
N ASN A 194 -24.50 -23.20 -15.54
CA ASN A 194 -25.37 -23.27 -16.74
C ASN A 194 -25.11 -22.11 -17.72
N GLY A 195 -24.27 -21.14 -17.40
CA GLY A 195 -23.92 -19.98 -18.21
C GLY A 195 -24.70 -18.71 -17.90
N GLU A 196 -25.78 -18.78 -17.12
CA GLU A 196 -26.52 -17.59 -16.67
C GLU A 196 -25.64 -16.67 -15.82
N VAL A 197 -25.74 -15.34 -16.02
CA VAL A 197 -25.13 -14.33 -15.16
C VAL A 197 -26.21 -13.73 -14.27
N TRP A 198 -26.00 -13.80 -12.98
CA TRP A 198 -26.95 -13.33 -11.97
C TRP A 198 -26.42 -12.07 -11.32
N PHE A 199 -27.27 -11.04 -11.26
CA PHE A 199 -26.96 -9.73 -10.67
C PHE A 199 -27.82 -9.53 -9.42
N ALA A 200 -27.19 -9.48 -8.27
CA ALA A 200 -27.81 -9.11 -7.00
C ALA A 200 -27.97 -7.59 -6.90
N THR A 201 -29.18 -7.11 -6.70
CA THR A 201 -29.46 -5.67 -6.64
C THR A 201 -29.88 -5.21 -5.24
N TYR A 202 -29.73 -3.91 -4.98
CA TYR A 202 -30.06 -3.31 -3.68
C TYR A 202 -31.58 -3.30 -3.40
N ASP A 203 -32.42 -3.16 -4.42
CA ASP A 203 -33.88 -2.99 -4.28
C ASP A 203 -34.68 -3.49 -5.47
N GLY A 204 -34.12 -4.38 -6.27
CA GLY A 204 -34.76 -4.94 -7.48
C GLY A 204 -34.68 -6.45 -7.56
N GLY A 205 -34.33 -7.12 -6.46
CA GLY A 205 -34.19 -8.57 -6.44
C GLY A 205 -32.96 -9.06 -7.22
N ILE A 206 -33.14 -10.09 -8.03
CA ILE A 206 -32.10 -10.70 -8.85
C ILE A 206 -32.45 -10.52 -10.32
N LEU A 207 -31.52 -9.97 -11.10
CA LEU A 207 -31.61 -9.98 -12.56
C LEU A 207 -30.82 -11.17 -13.09
N ILE A 208 -31.42 -11.93 -14.02
CA ILE A 208 -30.81 -13.10 -14.67
C ILE A 208 -30.62 -12.79 -16.14
N TYR A 209 -29.36 -12.76 -16.56
CA TYR A 209 -28.98 -12.61 -17.96
C TYR A 209 -28.56 -13.95 -18.55
N GLU A 210 -29.14 -14.24 -19.72
CA GLU A 210 -28.75 -15.34 -20.60
C GLU A 210 -28.60 -14.78 -22.01
N LYS A 211 -27.50 -15.07 -22.67
CA LYS A 211 -27.16 -14.48 -23.97
C LYS A 211 -28.23 -14.84 -25.02
N GLY A 212 -28.82 -13.81 -25.62
CA GLY A 212 -29.86 -13.96 -26.62
C GLY A 212 -31.29 -14.12 -26.08
N GLU A 213 -31.45 -14.15 -24.75
CA GLU A 213 -32.75 -14.22 -24.09
C GLU A 213 -33.04 -12.90 -23.35
N LYS A 214 -34.33 -12.61 -23.14
CA LYS A 214 -34.71 -11.44 -22.31
C LYS A 214 -34.34 -11.65 -20.86
N VAL A 215 -33.82 -10.60 -20.21
CA VAL A 215 -33.47 -10.64 -18.79
C VAL A 215 -34.73 -10.97 -17.96
N LYS A 216 -34.57 -11.96 -17.09
CA LYS A 216 -35.59 -12.34 -16.09
C LYS A 216 -35.34 -11.59 -14.79
N VAL A 217 -36.38 -11.14 -14.12
CA VAL A 217 -36.33 -10.49 -12.82
C VAL A 217 -36.97 -11.42 -11.79
N LEU A 218 -36.27 -11.69 -10.69
CA LEU A 218 -36.79 -12.43 -9.55
C LEU A 218 -36.92 -11.49 -8.36
N THR A 219 -38.14 -11.35 -7.87
CA THR A 219 -38.43 -10.52 -6.68
C THR A 219 -38.93 -11.36 -5.52
N GLU A 220 -38.98 -10.77 -4.32
CA GLU A 220 -39.55 -11.42 -3.13
C GLU A 220 -41.02 -11.88 -3.37
N SER A 221 -41.81 -11.10 -4.12
CA SER A 221 -43.20 -11.43 -4.42
C SER A 221 -43.39 -12.66 -5.33
N ASP A 222 -42.41 -12.90 -6.22
CA ASP A 222 -42.50 -13.94 -7.23
C ASP A 222 -41.72 -15.20 -6.83
N THR A 223 -40.85 -15.11 -5.83
CA THR A 223 -39.86 -16.13 -5.55
C THR A 223 -39.85 -16.54 -4.08
N PRO A 224 -40.29 -17.78 -3.75
CA PRO A 224 -40.48 -18.16 -2.34
C PRO A 224 -39.20 -18.29 -1.52
N TYR A 225 -38.02 -18.34 -2.15
CA TYR A 225 -36.73 -18.40 -1.45
C TYR A 225 -36.07 -17.04 -1.28
N LEU A 226 -36.56 -16.01 -1.93
CA LEU A 226 -36.02 -14.66 -1.76
C LEU A 226 -36.60 -14.05 -0.49
N TYR A 227 -35.73 -13.57 0.40
CA TYR A 227 -36.13 -13.02 1.70
C TYR A 227 -36.47 -11.53 1.61
N SER A 228 -35.84 -10.84 0.68
CA SER A 228 -35.99 -9.41 0.41
C SER A 228 -35.47 -9.10 -0.98
N ASP A 229 -36.00 -8.07 -1.62
CA ASP A 229 -35.46 -7.55 -2.90
C ASP A 229 -34.09 -6.86 -2.74
N CYS A 230 -33.63 -6.62 -1.50
CA CYS A 230 -32.29 -6.16 -1.21
C CYS A 230 -31.34 -7.36 -1.12
N VAL A 231 -30.80 -7.77 -2.28
CA VAL A 231 -29.86 -8.89 -2.39
C VAL A 231 -28.43 -8.37 -2.38
N SER A 232 -27.56 -9.02 -1.61
CA SER A 232 -26.19 -8.54 -1.35
C SER A 232 -25.12 -9.60 -1.55
N ALA A 233 -25.48 -10.89 -1.60
CA ALA A 233 -24.54 -11.97 -1.83
C ALA A 233 -25.21 -13.10 -2.64
N LEU A 234 -24.43 -13.72 -3.51
CA LEU A 234 -24.84 -14.90 -4.31
C LEU A 234 -23.69 -15.92 -4.29
N CYS A 235 -24.04 -17.20 -4.17
CA CYS A 235 -23.07 -18.29 -4.28
C CYS A 235 -23.71 -19.50 -4.95
N GLU A 236 -23.10 -20.06 -6.00
CA GLU A 236 -23.47 -21.36 -6.54
C GLU A 236 -22.56 -22.43 -5.95
N ASP A 237 -23.13 -23.37 -5.22
CA ASP A 237 -22.38 -24.43 -4.56
C ASP A 237 -21.89 -25.52 -5.54
N SER A 238 -21.10 -26.45 -5.03
CA SER A 238 -20.55 -27.57 -5.80
C SER A 238 -21.62 -28.47 -6.43
N LYS A 239 -22.81 -28.54 -5.79
CA LYS A 239 -23.97 -29.32 -6.22
C LYS A 239 -24.90 -28.58 -7.21
N GLY A 240 -24.64 -27.28 -7.47
CA GLY A 240 -25.44 -26.44 -8.36
C GLY A 240 -26.64 -25.76 -7.67
N ASN A 241 -26.71 -25.80 -6.35
CA ASN A 241 -27.66 -24.98 -5.60
C ASN A 241 -27.21 -23.51 -5.57
N CYS A 242 -28.18 -22.60 -5.61
CA CYS A 242 -27.87 -21.18 -5.54
C CYS A 242 -28.28 -20.59 -4.19
N TRP A 243 -27.30 -20.10 -3.45
CA TRP A 243 -27.46 -19.43 -2.17
C TRP A 243 -27.65 -17.95 -2.40
N VAL A 244 -28.64 -17.36 -1.76
CA VAL A 244 -29.01 -15.95 -1.91
C VAL A 244 -29.01 -15.27 -0.56
N GLY A 245 -28.08 -14.37 -0.37
CA GLY A 245 -27.96 -13.53 0.82
C GLY A 245 -28.69 -12.21 0.63
N CYS A 246 -29.61 -11.91 1.55
CA CYS A 246 -30.42 -10.71 1.52
C CYS A 246 -30.24 -9.88 2.79
N ARG A 247 -30.80 -8.67 2.77
CA ARG A 247 -31.03 -7.93 4.00
C ARG A 247 -32.20 -8.59 4.76
N GLY A 248 -31.93 -9.02 6.00
CA GLY A 248 -32.90 -9.67 6.88
C GLY A 248 -32.93 -11.19 6.82
N GLY A 249 -32.20 -11.83 5.90
CA GLY A 249 -32.18 -13.28 5.82
C GLY A 249 -31.39 -13.86 4.65
N MET A 250 -31.56 -15.15 4.48
CA MET A 250 -30.91 -15.92 3.43
C MET A 250 -31.86 -16.97 2.87
N GLY A 251 -31.74 -17.26 1.59
CA GLY A 251 -32.50 -18.32 0.93
C GLY A 251 -31.60 -19.21 0.09
N ILE A 252 -32.14 -20.33 -0.33
CA ILE A 252 -31.47 -21.25 -1.24
C ILE A 252 -32.47 -21.77 -2.28
N SER A 253 -32.05 -21.77 -3.53
CA SER A 253 -32.72 -22.47 -4.65
C SER A 253 -31.92 -23.73 -4.94
N LEU A 254 -32.53 -24.88 -4.76
CA LEU A 254 -31.91 -26.17 -5.03
C LEU A 254 -31.87 -26.48 -6.51
N ALA A 255 -30.89 -27.24 -6.95
CA ALA A 255 -30.71 -27.65 -8.33
C ALA A 255 -31.87 -28.56 -8.85
N ASP A 256 -32.58 -29.25 -7.96
CA ASP A 256 -33.73 -30.10 -8.26
C ASP A 256 -35.07 -29.34 -8.32
N GLY A 257 -35.05 -28.00 -8.14
CA GLY A 257 -36.22 -27.13 -8.12
C GLY A 257 -36.84 -26.93 -6.73
N GLY A 258 -36.31 -27.55 -5.69
CA GLY A 258 -36.66 -27.24 -4.31
C GLY A 258 -36.14 -25.88 -3.87
N HIS A 259 -36.67 -25.32 -2.77
CA HIS A 259 -36.22 -24.07 -2.23
C HIS A 259 -36.46 -23.96 -0.72
N TYR A 260 -35.60 -23.24 -0.04
CA TYR A 260 -35.71 -22.98 1.40
C TYR A 260 -35.46 -21.52 1.71
N ARG A 261 -36.11 -21.05 2.79
CA ARG A 261 -35.81 -19.76 3.42
C ARG A 261 -35.17 -19.98 4.78
N PHE A 262 -34.10 -19.30 5.06
CA PHE A 262 -33.44 -19.28 6.36
C PHE A 262 -33.72 -17.92 7.04
N GLY A 263 -34.96 -17.70 7.50
CA GLY A 263 -35.37 -16.43 8.13
C GLY A 263 -35.01 -16.32 9.60
N THR A 264 -35.10 -17.43 10.31
CA THR A 264 -34.80 -17.49 11.75
C THR A 264 -33.91 -18.68 12.03
N LEU A 265 -32.59 -18.46 12.04
CA LEU A 265 -31.65 -19.45 12.51
C LEU A 265 -31.75 -19.46 14.05
N SER A 266 -32.31 -20.53 14.63
CA SER A 266 -32.32 -20.71 16.06
C SER A 266 -31.01 -21.33 16.50
N PHE A 267 -30.10 -20.52 17.03
CA PHE A 267 -28.91 -21.03 17.72
C PHE A 267 -29.28 -21.46 19.16
N ALA A 268 -28.60 -22.49 19.65
CA ALA A 268 -28.75 -22.93 21.05
C ALA A 268 -28.39 -21.75 21.99
N GLY A 269 -29.40 -21.09 22.58
CA GLY A 269 -29.22 -20.00 23.53
C GLY A 269 -29.84 -18.65 23.19
N GLY A 270 -30.51 -18.50 22.08
CA GLY A 270 -31.21 -17.25 21.72
C GLY A 270 -31.47 -17.18 20.22
N GLY A 271 -32.70 -16.87 19.83
CA GLY A 271 -33.04 -16.65 18.43
C GLY A 271 -32.25 -15.48 17.84
N LEU A 272 -31.79 -15.61 16.61
CA LEU A 272 -31.31 -14.48 15.84
C LEU A 272 -32.49 -13.50 15.69
N ALA A 273 -32.26 -12.25 16.05
CA ALA A 273 -33.17 -11.19 15.69
C ALA A 273 -33.27 -11.10 14.16
N ASP A 274 -34.41 -10.72 13.64
CA ASP A 274 -34.80 -10.69 12.21
C ASP A 274 -33.95 -9.75 11.30
N TRP A 275 -32.68 -9.47 11.61
CA TRP A 275 -31.94 -8.32 11.07
C TRP A 275 -30.51 -8.61 10.61
N TYR A 276 -30.13 -9.85 10.30
CA TYR A 276 -28.80 -10.05 9.76
C TYR A 276 -28.77 -9.71 8.25
N HIS A 277 -27.76 -8.92 7.90
CA HIS A 277 -27.49 -8.55 6.52
C HIS A 277 -26.31 -9.39 6.03
N VAL A 278 -26.59 -10.34 5.17
CA VAL A 278 -25.57 -11.23 4.56
C VAL A 278 -24.70 -10.39 3.63
N LYS A 279 -23.39 -10.55 3.71
CA LYS A 279 -22.40 -9.83 2.91
C LYS A 279 -21.70 -10.74 1.91
N ASP A 280 -21.43 -11.99 2.32
CA ASP A 280 -20.73 -12.94 1.49
C ASP A 280 -21.06 -14.37 1.91
N ILE A 281 -20.95 -15.32 0.99
CA ILE A 281 -21.23 -16.75 1.22
C ILE A 281 -20.18 -17.56 0.48
N VAL A 282 -19.49 -18.46 1.19
CA VAL A 282 -18.52 -19.38 0.60
C VAL A 282 -18.77 -20.81 1.04
N GLU A 283 -18.55 -21.76 0.11
CA GLU A 283 -18.55 -23.18 0.39
C GLU A 283 -17.15 -23.62 0.83
N ASP A 284 -17.05 -24.37 1.91
CA ASP A 284 -15.81 -24.97 2.37
C ASP A 284 -15.54 -26.32 1.68
N ALA A 285 -14.32 -26.81 1.76
CA ALA A 285 -13.89 -28.07 1.17
C ALA A 285 -14.66 -29.29 1.68
N ASP A 286 -15.23 -29.24 2.88
CA ASP A 286 -16.06 -30.29 3.46
C ASP A 286 -17.55 -30.21 3.03
N GLY A 287 -17.91 -29.20 2.23
CA GLY A 287 -19.28 -28.92 1.78
C GLY A 287 -20.14 -28.17 2.81
N SER A 288 -19.55 -27.67 3.88
CA SER A 288 -20.17 -26.71 4.79
C SER A 288 -20.12 -25.30 4.24
N PHE A 289 -20.89 -24.39 4.84
CA PHE A 289 -20.99 -23.01 4.33
C PHE A 289 -20.64 -21.99 5.40
N TRP A 290 -19.86 -21.00 5.01
CA TRP A 290 -19.51 -19.86 5.81
C TRP A 290 -20.19 -18.60 5.27
N ILE A 291 -20.87 -17.88 6.15
CA ILE A 291 -21.67 -16.70 5.81
C ILE A 291 -21.12 -15.50 6.56
N ALA A 292 -20.67 -14.49 5.83
CA ALA A 292 -20.32 -13.17 6.38
C ALA A 292 -21.57 -12.34 6.58
N THR A 293 -21.65 -11.64 7.70
CA THR A 293 -22.76 -10.71 8.01
C THR A 293 -22.27 -9.34 8.46
N ALA A 294 -23.09 -8.31 8.22
CA ALA A 294 -22.77 -6.94 8.64
C ALA A 294 -22.89 -6.70 10.14
N ASN A 295 -23.58 -7.55 10.89
CA ASN A 295 -23.97 -7.26 12.28
C ASN A 295 -24.00 -8.48 13.22
N TYR A 296 -23.70 -9.68 12.72
CA TYR A 296 -23.67 -10.92 13.50
C TYR A 296 -22.34 -11.70 13.44
N GLY A 297 -21.32 -11.14 12.79
CA GLY A 297 -20.06 -11.83 12.57
C GLY A 297 -20.17 -12.88 11.47
N ILE A 298 -19.60 -14.06 11.68
CA ILE A 298 -19.56 -15.17 10.75
C ILE A 298 -20.47 -16.29 11.25
N ILE A 299 -21.29 -16.82 10.36
CA ILE A 299 -22.15 -17.98 10.60
C ILE A 299 -21.58 -19.16 9.85
N HIS A 300 -21.37 -20.29 10.52
CA HIS A 300 -20.97 -21.54 9.91
C HIS A 300 -22.17 -22.50 9.89
N ILE A 301 -22.55 -22.99 8.72
CA ILE A 301 -23.65 -23.94 8.50
C ILE A 301 -23.06 -25.29 8.10
N MET A 302 -23.38 -26.31 8.87
CA MET A 302 -22.93 -27.68 8.65
C MET A 302 -24.11 -28.61 8.45
N GLY A 303 -24.01 -29.57 7.55
CA GLY A 303 -25.03 -30.58 7.28
C GLY A 303 -25.52 -30.57 5.85
N ASP A 304 -26.58 -31.33 5.57
CA ASP A 304 -27.14 -31.44 4.23
C ASP A 304 -28.27 -30.42 4.01
N VAL A 305 -28.08 -29.49 3.10
CA VAL A 305 -29.09 -28.45 2.77
C VAL A 305 -30.39 -29.03 2.16
N GLN A 306 -30.37 -30.25 1.62
CA GLN A 306 -31.59 -30.95 1.20
C GLN A 306 -32.42 -31.42 2.39
N HIS A 307 -31.81 -31.50 3.57
CA HIS A 307 -32.44 -31.86 4.84
C HIS A 307 -32.23 -30.77 5.89
N PRO A 308 -32.92 -29.62 5.77
CA PRO A 308 -32.68 -28.44 6.61
C PRO A 308 -32.80 -28.69 8.12
N GLU A 309 -33.59 -29.71 8.50
CA GLU A 309 -33.78 -30.15 9.90
C GLU A 309 -32.51 -30.75 10.51
N THR A 310 -31.54 -31.14 9.68
CA THR A 310 -30.27 -31.73 10.12
C THR A 310 -29.16 -30.70 10.29
N LEU A 311 -29.39 -29.45 9.84
CA LEU A 311 -28.38 -28.42 9.82
C LEU A 311 -27.97 -27.99 11.23
N LYS A 312 -26.68 -27.85 11.43
CA LYS A 312 -26.07 -27.31 12.62
C LYS A 312 -25.45 -25.96 12.32
N TYR A 313 -25.53 -25.06 13.26
CA TYR A 313 -25.05 -23.69 13.12
C TYR A 313 -24.07 -23.35 14.22
N SER A 314 -22.99 -22.66 13.88
CA SER A 314 -22.08 -22.00 14.81
C SER A 314 -21.97 -20.53 14.46
N ASN A 315 -21.74 -19.68 15.45
CA ASN A 315 -21.56 -18.25 15.26
C ASN A 315 -20.22 -17.80 15.85
N TYR A 316 -19.50 -17.00 15.09
CA TYR A 316 -18.23 -16.38 15.49
C TYR A 316 -18.42 -14.87 15.41
N SER A 317 -18.34 -14.17 16.54
CA SER A 317 -18.74 -12.78 16.65
C SER A 317 -17.94 -12.03 17.71
N TYR A 318 -18.09 -10.71 17.73
CA TYR A 318 -17.59 -9.88 18.83
C TYR A 318 -18.18 -10.32 20.19
N ASN A 319 -19.46 -10.70 20.21
CA ASN A 319 -20.17 -11.02 21.45
C ASN A 319 -19.64 -12.26 22.17
N ASN A 320 -19.05 -13.21 21.41
CA ASN A 320 -18.40 -14.41 21.97
C ASN A 320 -16.87 -14.35 21.98
N GLY A 321 -16.30 -13.16 21.70
CA GLY A 321 -14.86 -12.90 21.76
C GLY A 321 -14.03 -13.48 20.63
N GLN A 322 -14.67 -13.94 19.55
CA GLN A 322 -14.01 -14.53 18.40
C GLN A 322 -13.53 -13.48 17.37
N LEU A 323 -14.19 -12.34 17.32
CA LEU A 323 -13.87 -11.26 16.40
C LEU A 323 -13.83 -9.92 17.15
N ALA A 324 -13.08 -8.94 16.64
CA ALA A 324 -13.08 -7.57 17.15
C ALA A 324 -14.29 -6.76 16.71
N THR A 325 -15.05 -7.23 15.71
CA THR A 325 -16.25 -6.58 15.16
C THR A 325 -17.26 -7.62 14.72
N ASN A 326 -18.53 -7.24 14.64
CA ASN A 326 -19.57 -8.07 14.03
C ASN A 326 -19.75 -7.81 12.52
N SER A 327 -19.08 -6.80 11.97
CA SER A 327 -19.17 -6.46 10.55
C SER A 327 -18.09 -7.22 9.77
N VAL A 328 -18.49 -8.28 9.10
CA VAL A 328 -17.64 -9.08 8.22
C VAL A 328 -18.07 -8.81 6.78
N LEU A 329 -17.13 -8.40 5.92
CA LEU A 329 -17.41 -7.93 4.57
C LEU A 329 -17.22 -9.00 3.50
N CYS A 330 -16.20 -9.84 3.65
CA CYS A 330 -15.86 -10.88 2.68
C CYS A 330 -15.26 -12.12 3.36
N LEU A 331 -15.38 -13.24 2.69
CA LEU A 331 -14.79 -14.53 3.04
C LEU A 331 -14.06 -15.09 1.82
N HIS A 332 -13.00 -15.84 2.05
CA HIS A 332 -12.28 -16.50 0.97
C HIS A 332 -11.66 -17.81 1.46
N VAL A 333 -11.92 -18.90 0.74
CA VAL A 333 -11.23 -20.18 0.95
C VAL A 333 -10.15 -20.28 -0.11
N ASP A 334 -8.90 -20.21 0.31
CA ASP A 334 -7.77 -20.24 -0.61
C ASP A 334 -7.51 -21.67 -1.14
N LYS A 335 -6.67 -21.78 -2.19
CA LYS A 335 -6.30 -23.06 -2.80
C LYS A 335 -5.62 -24.05 -1.87
N SER A 336 -5.13 -23.58 -0.72
CA SER A 336 -4.56 -24.40 0.36
C SER A 336 -5.61 -24.87 1.36
N GLY A 337 -6.88 -24.47 1.19
CA GLY A 337 -8.00 -24.79 2.09
C GLY A 337 -8.03 -23.96 3.37
N ARG A 338 -7.38 -22.78 3.41
CA ARG A 338 -7.43 -21.86 4.53
C ARG A 338 -8.59 -20.89 4.34
N LEU A 339 -9.41 -20.71 5.38
CA LEU A 339 -10.52 -19.75 5.38
C LEU A 339 -10.06 -18.41 5.94
N TRP A 340 -10.16 -17.39 5.10
CA TRP A 340 -9.86 -16.00 5.41
C TRP A 340 -11.13 -15.19 5.55
N ALA A 341 -11.14 -14.22 6.49
CA ALA A 341 -12.25 -13.31 6.66
C ALA A 341 -11.75 -11.86 6.71
N GLY A 342 -12.32 -11.02 5.86
CA GLY A 342 -12.11 -9.59 5.84
C GLY A 342 -13.23 -8.88 6.58
N THR A 343 -12.88 -7.94 7.48
CA THR A 343 -13.82 -7.26 8.37
C THR A 343 -13.79 -5.75 8.20
N GLU A 344 -14.79 -5.08 8.73
CA GLU A 344 -14.85 -3.63 8.88
C GLU A 344 -14.42 -3.26 10.31
N GLY A 345 -13.22 -2.72 10.45
CA GLY A 345 -12.65 -2.26 11.72
C GLY A 345 -11.90 -3.31 12.55
N GLY A 346 -11.83 -4.57 12.08
CA GLY A 346 -11.08 -5.66 12.75
C GLY A 346 -9.96 -6.25 11.90
N GLY A 347 -9.83 -5.83 10.63
CA GLY A 347 -8.81 -6.30 9.70
C GLY A 347 -9.01 -7.72 9.18
N LEU A 348 -7.92 -8.46 9.03
CA LEU A 348 -7.86 -9.81 8.45
C LEU A 348 -7.86 -10.88 9.54
N TYR A 349 -8.70 -11.89 9.36
CA TYR A 349 -8.77 -13.09 10.21
C TYR A 349 -8.47 -14.34 9.40
N LEU A 350 -7.84 -15.30 10.07
CA LEU A 350 -7.64 -16.66 9.59
C LEU A 350 -8.32 -17.64 10.56
N TYR A 351 -9.09 -18.60 10.02
CA TYR A 351 -9.74 -19.64 10.81
C TYR A 351 -8.79 -20.79 11.08
N ASP A 352 -8.68 -21.16 12.35
CA ASP A 352 -7.97 -22.37 12.79
C ASP A 352 -8.96 -23.53 12.92
N TYR A 353 -8.92 -24.46 11.96
CA TYR A 353 -9.79 -25.65 11.93
C TYR A 353 -9.57 -26.63 13.10
N LYS A 354 -8.41 -26.56 13.78
CA LYS A 354 -8.12 -27.48 14.92
C LYS A 354 -8.71 -26.94 16.21
N GLU A 355 -8.54 -25.65 16.44
CA GLU A 355 -9.00 -24.96 17.64
C GLU A 355 -10.43 -24.41 17.49
N ASN A 356 -10.99 -24.38 16.28
CA ASN A 356 -12.29 -23.79 15.92
C ASN A 356 -12.40 -22.31 16.34
N VAL A 357 -11.38 -21.51 16.03
CA VAL A 357 -11.32 -20.08 16.38
C VAL A 357 -10.83 -19.25 15.21
N PHE A 358 -11.27 -17.99 15.15
CA PHE A 358 -10.70 -16.99 14.25
C PHE A 358 -9.57 -16.25 14.95
N THR A 359 -8.42 -16.15 14.29
CA THR A 359 -7.23 -15.44 14.77
C THR A 359 -6.98 -14.21 13.93
N GLU A 360 -6.85 -13.05 14.57
CA GLU A 360 -6.49 -11.80 13.92
C GLU A 360 -5.04 -11.86 13.41
N LYS A 361 -4.80 -11.40 12.17
CA LYS A 361 -3.51 -11.51 11.50
C LYS A 361 -2.86 -10.14 11.17
N ASN A 362 -3.50 -9.03 11.47
CA ASN A 362 -2.97 -7.70 11.15
C ASN A 362 -1.63 -7.43 11.82
N GLN A 363 -1.51 -7.76 13.11
CA GLN A 363 -0.25 -7.52 13.83
C GLN A 363 0.86 -8.43 13.32
N GLU A 364 0.56 -9.70 13.09
CA GLU A 364 1.51 -10.70 12.61
C GLU A 364 2.06 -10.33 11.22
N TYR A 365 1.18 -9.95 10.30
CA TYR A 365 1.57 -9.57 8.94
C TYR A 365 1.84 -8.08 8.78
N GLN A 366 1.73 -7.29 9.86
CA GLN A 366 1.93 -5.84 9.89
C GLN A 366 1.06 -5.10 8.83
N LEU A 367 -0.20 -5.52 8.72
CA LEU A 367 -1.20 -4.86 7.90
C LEU A 367 -1.66 -3.58 8.58
N SER A 368 -1.61 -2.46 7.86
CA SER A 368 -2.09 -1.17 8.38
C SER A 368 -3.59 -0.96 8.17
N ALA A 369 -4.20 -1.72 7.26
CA ALA A 369 -5.61 -1.64 6.96
C ALA A 369 -6.44 -2.37 8.02
N ASP A 370 -7.48 -1.72 8.51
CA ASP A 370 -8.47 -2.28 9.44
C ASP A 370 -9.79 -2.66 8.76
N MET A 371 -9.94 -2.29 7.49
CA MET A 371 -11.10 -2.62 6.66
C MET A 371 -10.64 -3.38 5.41
N ILE A 372 -11.16 -4.60 5.23
CA ILE A 372 -10.88 -5.46 4.08
C ILE A 372 -12.21 -5.81 3.44
N GLY A 373 -12.44 -5.28 2.23
CA GLY A 373 -13.72 -5.36 1.53
C GLY A 373 -13.84 -6.52 0.55
N SER A 374 -12.71 -7.01 0.02
CA SER A 374 -12.67 -8.15 -0.91
C SER A 374 -11.32 -8.87 -0.83
N ILE A 375 -11.32 -10.16 -1.15
CA ILE A 375 -10.13 -11.02 -1.19
C ILE A 375 -10.20 -11.85 -2.47
N GLU A 376 -9.15 -11.81 -3.29
CA GLU A 376 -8.95 -12.65 -4.46
C GLU A 376 -7.63 -13.39 -4.38
N GLU A 377 -7.56 -14.59 -4.92
CA GLU A 377 -6.31 -15.36 -4.99
C GLU A 377 -5.80 -15.45 -6.43
N ASP A 378 -4.56 -15.05 -6.65
CA ASP A 378 -3.93 -15.18 -7.96
C ASP A 378 -3.46 -16.61 -8.25
N ARG A 379 -2.93 -16.83 -9.47
CA ARG A 379 -2.45 -18.15 -9.88
C ARG A 379 -1.26 -18.66 -9.08
N GLN A 380 -0.53 -17.77 -8.42
CA GLN A 380 0.66 -18.07 -7.64
C GLN A 380 0.35 -18.32 -6.15
N GLY A 381 -0.92 -18.20 -5.75
CA GLY A 381 -1.36 -18.36 -4.37
C GLY A 381 -1.16 -17.12 -3.51
N CYS A 382 -0.96 -15.95 -4.12
CA CYS A 382 -0.96 -14.69 -3.41
C CYS A 382 -2.41 -14.20 -3.24
N LEU A 383 -2.75 -13.77 -2.03
CA LEU A 383 -4.01 -13.09 -1.76
C LEU A 383 -3.89 -11.61 -2.11
N TRP A 384 -4.87 -11.11 -2.81
CA TRP A 384 -5.03 -9.71 -3.14
C TRP A 384 -6.26 -9.18 -2.45
N MET A 385 -6.09 -8.15 -1.64
CA MET A 385 -7.14 -7.61 -0.80
C MET A 385 -7.43 -6.16 -1.16
N GLY A 386 -8.71 -5.87 -1.43
CA GLY A 386 -9.21 -4.50 -1.50
C GLY A 386 -9.43 -3.95 -0.10
N THR A 387 -8.77 -2.83 0.24
CA THR A 387 -8.79 -2.27 1.59
C THR A 387 -9.11 -0.77 1.59
N ASN A 388 -9.22 -0.19 2.78
CA ASN A 388 -9.33 1.27 2.96
C ASN A 388 -7.97 2.01 2.85
N MET A 389 -6.87 1.28 2.64
CA MET A 389 -5.51 1.83 2.54
C MET A 389 -4.81 1.49 1.22
N GLY A 390 -5.56 1.06 0.21
CA GLY A 390 -5.07 0.60 -1.09
C GLY A 390 -5.32 -0.87 -1.36
N LEU A 391 -4.61 -1.44 -2.33
CA LEU A 391 -4.58 -2.88 -2.58
C LEU A 391 -3.42 -3.50 -1.81
N VAL A 392 -3.70 -4.60 -1.12
CA VAL A 392 -2.70 -5.36 -0.37
C VAL A 392 -2.47 -6.70 -1.05
N GLN A 393 -1.23 -7.00 -1.39
CA GLN A 393 -0.77 -8.31 -1.81
C GLN A 393 -0.17 -9.03 -0.59
N LEU A 394 -0.72 -10.19 -0.25
CA LEU A 394 -0.24 -11.03 0.84
C LEU A 394 0.13 -12.41 0.29
N PHE A 395 1.36 -12.80 0.44
CA PHE A 395 1.81 -14.17 0.19
C PHE A 395 2.15 -14.85 1.52
N VAL A 396 1.43 -15.94 1.81
CA VAL A 396 1.64 -16.75 3.02
C VAL A 396 2.06 -18.15 2.59
N PRO A 397 3.37 -18.47 2.64
CA PRO A 397 3.85 -19.82 2.37
C PRO A 397 3.36 -20.82 3.44
N MET A 398 3.56 -22.13 3.21
CA MET A 398 3.23 -23.17 4.18
C MET A 398 3.92 -22.98 5.53
N ASP A 399 5.10 -22.36 5.55
CA ASP A 399 5.76 -21.87 6.76
C ASP A 399 5.37 -20.41 6.98
N GLU A 400 4.37 -20.16 7.83
CA GLU A 400 3.77 -18.85 8.10
C GLU A 400 4.77 -17.77 8.53
N ASN A 401 5.95 -18.16 9.04
CA ASN A 401 6.99 -17.22 9.47
C ASN A 401 7.64 -16.39 8.34
N LEU A 402 7.35 -16.72 7.09
CA LEU A 402 7.91 -16.05 5.90
C LEU A 402 6.87 -15.27 5.09
N ALA A 403 5.76 -14.91 5.68
CA ALA A 403 4.74 -14.12 4.99
C ALA A 403 5.30 -12.79 4.46
N THR A 404 4.95 -12.44 3.23
CA THR A 404 5.34 -11.17 2.61
C THR A 404 4.12 -10.34 2.28
N VAL A 405 4.17 -9.05 2.61
CA VAL A 405 3.10 -8.09 2.37
C VAL A 405 3.61 -6.96 1.49
N ARG A 406 2.81 -6.57 0.50
CA ARG A 406 3.01 -5.36 -0.30
C ARG A 406 1.74 -4.56 -0.32
N VAL A 407 1.86 -3.25 -0.24
CA VAL A 407 0.73 -2.32 -0.31
C VAL A 407 0.91 -1.43 -1.53
N TYR A 408 -0.12 -1.34 -2.34
CA TYR A 408 -0.17 -0.49 -3.52
C TYR A 408 -1.20 0.61 -3.30
N THR A 409 -0.88 1.81 -3.77
CA THR A 409 -1.66 3.03 -3.53
C THR A 409 -1.85 3.83 -4.83
N THR A 410 -2.48 4.99 -4.75
CA THR A 410 -2.59 5.92 -5.89
C THR A 410 -1.23 6.31 -6.47
N ALA A 411 -0.16 6.28 -5.68
CA ALA A 411 1.20 6.51 -6.18
C ALA A 411 1.70 5.39 -7.13
N ASP A 412 1.07 4.21 -7.09
CA ASP A 412 1.35 3.09 -7.99
C ASP A 412 0.45 3.07 -9.23
N GLY A 413 -0.51 4.00 -9.31
CA GLY A 413 -1.46 4.13 -10.42
C GLY A 413 -2.84 3.56 -10.13
N LEU A 414 -3.16 3.32 -8.85
CA LEU A 414 -4.52 2.95 -8.47
C LEU A 414 -5.47 4.15 -8.59
N GLN A 415 -6.73 3.87 -8.86
CA GLN A 415 -7.79 4.88 -9.00
C GLN A 415 -8.06 5.66 -7.70
N ASP A 416 -7.94 4.98 -6.57
CA ASP A 416 -8.10 5.50 -5.21
C ASP A 416 -7.37 4.57 -4.23
N ASN A 417 -7.32 4.93 -2.95
CA ASN A 417 -6.83 4.06 -1.87
C ASN A 417 -7.97 3.29 -1.17
N PHE A 418 -9.21 3.46 -1.62
CA PHE A 418 -10.39 2.87 -0.99
C PHE A 418 -11.07 1.85 -1.92
N PHE A 419 -10.97 0.56 -1.56
CA PHE A 419 -11.47 -0.58 -2.31
C PHE A 419 -12.29 -1.48 -1.39
N ILE A 420 -13.61 -1.42 -1.48
CA ILE A 420 -14.54 -2.23 -0.66
C ILE A 420 -15.57 -2.99 -1.50
N SER A 421 -15.40 -2.96 -2.81
CA SER A 421 -16.31 -3.59 -3.76
C SER A 421 -15.93 -5.05 -3.97
N GLN A 422 -16.88 -5.86 -4.46
CA GLN A 422 -16.56 -7.17 -4.97
C GLN A 422 -15.41 -7.07 -5.97
N SER A 423 -14.41 -7.92 -5.82
CA SER A 423 -13.32 -8.11 -6.78
C SER A 423 -13.62 -9.30 -7.72
N SER A 424 -12.81 -9.44 -8.75
CA SER A 424 -12.93 -10.57 -9.68
C SER A 424 -11.57 -10.94 -10.27
N CYS A 425 -11.42 -12.23 -10.58
CA CYS A 425 -10.28 -12.77 -11.30
C CYS A 425 -10.74 -13.38 -12.62
N SER A 426 -10.14 -12.97 -13.74
CA SER A 426 -10.41 -13.59 -15.04
C SER A 426 -9.78 -14.98 -15.14
N ARG A 427 -10.24 -15.75 -16.14
CA ARG A 427 -9.65 -17.06 -16.44
C ARG A 427 -8.17 -16.97 -16.82
N GLU A 428 -7.71 -15.85 -17.37
CA GLU A 428 -6.32 -15.57 -17.70
C GLU A 428 -5.49 -15.17 -16.47
N GLY A 429 -6.14 -14.87 -15.35
CA GLY A 429 -5.51 -14.44 -14.10
C GLY A 429 -5.32 -12.93 -14.01
N GLU A 430 -6.00 -12.14 -14.84
CA GLU A 430 -6.12 -10.70 -14.64
C GLU A 430 -7.06 -10.43 -13.48
N LEU A 431 -6.65 -9.56 -12.57
CA LEU A 431 -7.42 -9.16 -11.40
C LEU A 431 -8.09 -7.80 -11.64
N PHE A 432 -9.32 -7.68 -11.14
CA PHE A 432 -10.14 -6.48 -11.23
C PHE A 432 -10.59 -6.04 -9.85
N PHE A 433 -10.39 -4.76 -9.53
CA PHE A 433 -10.79 -4.16 -8.25
C PHE A 433 -11.56 -2.87 -8.47
N GLY A 434 -12.79 -2.83 -7.99
CA GLY A 434 -13.67 -1.67 -8.07
C GLY A 434 -13.46 -0.69 -6.91
N GLY A 435 -13.77 0.58 -7.14
CA GLY A 435 -13.70 1.62 -6.12
C GLY A 435 -14.49 2.87 -6.50
N ASN A 436 -14.24 3.97 -5.81
CA ASN A 436 -15.06 5.18 -5.91
C ASN A 436 -14.94 5.94 -7.24
N LYS A 437 -13.83 5.77 -7.97
CA LYS A 437 -13.55 6.52 -9.21
C LYS A 437 -13.55 5.63 -10.46
N GLY A 438 -14.00 4.38 -10.34
CA GLY A 438 -13.97 3.40 -11.41
C GLY A 438 -13.35 2.09 -10.94
N TYR A 439 -12.53 1.45 -11.79
CA TYR A 439 -11.86 0.21 -11.41
C TYR A 439 -10.42 0.16 -11.92
N ASN A 440 -9.61 -0.66 -11.28
CA ASN A 440 -8.29 -1.04 -11.76
C ASN A 440 -8.29 -2.48 -12.26
N SER A 441 -7.50 -2.75 -13.32
CA SER A 441 -7.14 -4.10 -13.72
C SER A 441 -5.63 -4.27 -13.84
N PHE A 442 -5.14 -5.47 -13.57
CA PHE A 442 -3.73 -5.80 -13.70
C PHE A 442 -3.49 -7.31 -13.73
N LEU A 443 -2.38 -7.69 -14.35
CA LEU A 443 -1.87 -9.05 -14.28
C LEU A 443 -0.82 -9.13 -13.15
N PRO A 444 -1.04 -9.90 -12.08
CA PRO A 444 -0.05 -10.05 -11.00
C PRO A 444 1.35 -10.47 -11.49
N ALA A 445 1.41 -11.26 -12.56
CA ALA A 445 2.68 -11.69 -13.16
C ALA A 445 3.47 -10.54 -13.82
N SER A 446 2.82 -9.44 -14.18
CA SER A 446 3.47 -8.26 -14.79
C SER A 446 4.03 -7.29 -13.75
N LEU A 447 3.72 -7.50 -12.48
CA LEU A 447 4.26 -6.68 -11.40
C LEU A 447 5.74 -7.00 -11.22
N GLU A 448 6.60 -6.10 -11.66
CA GLU A 448 8.03 -6.24 -11.50
C GLU A 448 8.38 -6.37 -10.02
N LYS A 449 9.18 -7.37 -9.71
CA LYS A 449 9.86 -7.46 -8.42
C LYS A 449 11.01 -6.47 -8.47
N ASP A 450 10.74 -5.21 -8.15
CA ASP A 450 11.81 -4.20 -8.02
C ASP A 450 12.69 -4.61 -6.82
N ASN A 451 13.70 -5.41 -7.13
CA ASN A 451 14.66 -5.93 -6.16
C ASN A 451 15.86 -4.98 -5.99
N GLU A 452 15.80 -3.77 -6.59
CA GLU A 452 16.89 -2.83 -6.48
C GLU A 452 17.09 -2.40 -5.02
N ALA A 453 18.32 -2.56 -4.57
CA ALA A 453 18.75 -2.09 -3.27
C ALA A 453 18.67 -0.56 -3.23
N VAL A 454 17.83 -0.04 -2.39
CA VAL A 454 17.66 1.40 -2.23
C VAL A 454 18.75 1.96 -1.35
N PRO A 455 19.38 3.07 -1.72
CA PRO A 455 20.31 3.76 -0.86
C PRO A 455 19.59 4.36 0.34
N TYR A 456 20.20 4.21 1.47
CA TYR A 456 19.77 4.83 2.71
C TYR A 456 20.98 5.41 3.44
N LEU A 457 20.74 6.45 4.21
CA LEU A 457 21.83 7.15 4.89
C LEU A 457 21.39 7.73 6.23
N ILE A 458 22.39 8.08 7.02
CA ILE A 458 22.21 8.87 8.23
C ILE A 458 22.05 10.31 7.76
N THR A 459 20.90 10.92 8.07
CA THR A 459 20.55 12.27 7.62
C THR A 459 21.01 13.33 8.59
N ASP A 460 20.91 13.06 9.89
CA ASP A 460 21.36 13.96 10.93
C ASP A 460 21.80 13.21 12.21
N ILE A 461 22.60 13.87 13.01
CA ILE A 461 22.92 13.45 14.37
C ILE A 461 22.56 14.61 15.28
N LYS A 462 21.66 14.39 16.23
CA LYS A 462 21.27 15.42 17.19
C LYS A 462 21.90 15.15 18.54
N ILE A 463 22.53 16.16 19.09
CA ILE A 463 23.11 16.16 20.44
C ILE A 463 22.24 17.06 21.32
N PHE A 464 21.71 16.52 22.42
CA PHE A 464 20.71 17.22 23.24
C PHE A 464 19.61 17.87 22.42
N ASN A 465 19.10 17.13 21.43
CA ASN A 465 18.05 17.54 20.50
C ASN A 465 18.41 18.73 19.57
N ARG A 466 19.70 19.07 19.45
CA ARG A 466 20.22 20.06 18.50
C ARG A 466 20.88 19.35 17.33
N SER A 467 20.50 19.69 16.10
CA SER A 467 21.10 19.15 14.88
C SER A 467 22.61 19.39 14.83
N PHE A 468 23.34 18.41 14.29
CA PHE A 468 24.80 18.52 14.10
C PHE A 468 25.21 19.78 13.34
N ALA A 469 24.40 20.19 12.34
CA ALA A 469 24.68 21.35 11.50
C ALA A 469 24.68 22.70 12.29
N VAL A 470 23.91 22.77 13.38
CA VAL A 470 23.78 24.00 14.20
C VAL A 470 24.60 23.97 15.48
N LEU A 471 25.41 22.94 15.68
CA LEU A 471 26.38 22.91 16.80
C LEU A 471 27.48 23.94 16.59
N GLU A 472 28.06 24.42 17.69
CA GLU A 472 29.22 25.30 17.64
C GLU A 472 30.38 24.62 16.89
N PRO A 473 31.13 25.34 16.04
CA PRO A 473 32.19 24.77 15.20
C PRO A 473 33.20 23.92 15.99
N GLU A 474 33.62 24.38 17.16
CA GLU A 474 34.57 23.66 18.01
C GLU A 474 34.03 22.33 18.54
N VAL A 475 32.74 22.29 18.89
CA VAL A 475 32.06 21.07 19.35
C VAL A 475 31.88 20.12 18.19
N ARG A 476 31.45 20.63 17.04
CA ARG A 476 31.22 19.85 15.83
C ARG A 476 32.49 19.14 15.35
N GLU A 477 33.62 19.87 15.26
CA GLU A 477 34.92 19.31 14.86
C GLU A 477 35.43 18.22 15.81
N ARG A 478 35.13 18.35 17.12
CA ARG A 478 35.47 17.31 18.11
C ARG A 478 34.64 16.03 17.93
N ILE A 479 33.38 16.15 17.46
CA ILE A 479 32.47 15.03 17.29
C ILE A 479 32.73 14.34 15.96
N SER A 480 32.83 15.10 14.88
CA SER A 480 33.14 14.60 13.54
C SER A 480 33.63 15.74 12.65
N SER A 481 34.64 15.45 11.84
CA SER A 481 35.18 16.40 10.84
C SER A 481 34.35 16.44 9.55
N VAL A 482 33.39 15.50 9.37
CA VAL A 482 32.54 15.39 8.19
C VAL A 482 31.07 15.38 8.58
N MET A 483 30.20 15.68 7.60
CA MET A 483 28.76 15.68 7.81
C MET A 483 28.23 14.27 8.14
N PRO A 484 27.12 14.16 8.86
CA PRO A 484 26.54 12.88 9.30
C PRO A 484 26.40 11.84 8.20
N SER A 485 25.99 12.27 7.00
CA SER A 485 25.78 11.37 5.86
C SER A 485 27.05 10.65 5.38
N PHE A 486 28.22 11.20 5.66
CA PHE A 486 29.52 10.68 5.22
C PHE A 486 30.38 10.17 6.38
N THR A 487 29.97 10.40 7.62
CA THR A 487 30.75 9.99 8.79
C THR A 487 30.72 8.46 8.95
N ARG A 488 31.86 7.91 9.35
CA ARG A 488 32.03 6.51 9.74
C ARG A 488 32.34 6.36 11.22
N LYS A 489 32.72 7.47 11.87
CA LYS A 489 33.06 7.49 13.28
C LYS A 489 32.53 8.76 13.93
N LEU A 490 32.00 8.62 15.13
CA LEU A 490 31.46 9.67 15.96
C LEU A 490 32.19 9.65 17.31
N ASP A 491 32.94 10.69 17.63
CA ASP A 491 33.64 10.82 18.91
C ASP A 491 32.82 11.75 19.82
N LEU A 492 32.13 11.18 20.80
CA LEU A 492 31.29 11.91 21.74
C LEU A 492 32.11 12.28 23.00
N PRO A 493 32.42 13.55 23.25
CA PRO A 493 33.05 13.98 24.50
C PRO A 493 32.20 13.59 25.71
N TYR A 494 32.85 13.42 26.86
CA TYR A 494 32.11 13.18 28.10
C TYR A 494 31.07 14.28 28.33
N GLY A 495 29.85 13.89 28.66
CA GLY A 495 28.74 14.82 28.80
C GLY A 495 27.87 14.98 27.56
N TYR A 496 28.33 14.55 26.38
CA TYR A 496 27.55 14.55 25.13
C TYR A 496 26.96 13.15 24.80
N ASN A 497 26.66 12.40 25.85
CA ASN A 497 26.19 10.99 25.78
C ASN A 497 24.66 10.84 25.63
N ASN A 498 23.98 11.95 25.31
CA ASN A 498 22.57 12.00 24.96
C ASN A 498 22.45 12.46 23.50
N PHE A 499 22.10 11.56 22.61
CA PHE A 499 22.07 11.83 21.19
C PHE A 499 21.01 11.00 20.48
N SER A 500 20.60 11.47 19.31
CA SER A 500 19.81 10.69 18.36
C SER A 500 20.47 10.66 16.99
N ILE A 501 20.29 9.55 16.29
CA ILE A 501 20.74 9.33 14.92
C ILE A 501 19.49 9.29 14.06
N GLU A 502 19.34 10.24 13.14
CA GLU A 502 18.27 10.27 12.17
C GLU A 502 18.73 9.63 10.86
N PHE A 503 17.82 8.92 10.21
CA PHE A 503 18.12 8.19 8.98
C PHE A 503 16.95 8.23 8.02
N ALA A 504 17.22 8.04 6.72
CA ALA A 504 16.21 7.95 5.69
C ALA A 504 16.64 7.01 4.57
N SER A 505 15.69 6.29 4.01
CA SER A 505 15.79 5.65 2.70
C SER A 505 15.52 6.70 1.62
N LEU A 506 16.27 6.66 0.54
CA LEU A 506 16.15 7.61 -0.57
C LEU A 506 15.19 7.10 -1.66
N THR A 507 14.08 6.50 -1.24
CA THR A 507 12.92 6.23 -2.09
C THR A 507 11.92 7.36 -1.94
N TYR A 508 11.41 7.84 -3.06
CA TYR A 508 10.52 9.00 -3.07
C TYR A 508 9.11 8.67 -3.57
N LYS A 509 8.91 7.47 -4.12
CA LYS A 509 7.61 7.04 -4.64
C LYS A 509 6.57 6.87 -3.52
N ASN A 510 6.88 5.98 -2.56
CA ASN A 510 6.05 5.72 -1.38
C ASN A 510 6.89 5.72 -0.09
N PRO A 511 7.48 6.88 0.31
CA PRO A 511 8.41 6.92 1.44
C PRO A 511 7.78 6.53 2.78
N GLY A 512 6.45 6.62 2.91
CA GLY A 512 5.69 6.21 4.08
C GLY A 512 5.68 4.69 4.34
N LEU A 513 5.98 3.87 3.32
CA LEU A 513 6.03 2.41 3.43
C LEU A 513 7.39 1.87 3.83
N ASN A 514 8.43 2.71 3.86
CA ASN A 514 9.78 2.29 4.23
C ASN A 514 9.85 1.87 5.69
N ARG A 515 10.54 0.77 5.95
CA ARG A 515 10.83 0.26 7.29
C ARG A 515 12.32 0.32 7.56
N TYR A 516 12.67 0.46 8.81
CA TYR A 516 14.04 0.55 9.24
C TYR A 516 14.30 -0.43 10.37
N ALA A 517 15.53 -0.94 10.42
CA ALA A 517 16.01 -1.67 11.59
C ALA A 517 17.38 -1.13 11.97
N TYR A 518 17.57 -0.87 13.26
CA TYR A 518 18.83 -0.39 13.81
C TYR A 518 19.22 -1.15 15.07
N GLN A 519 20.49 -1.14 15.38
CA GLN A 519 21.05 -1.75 16.58
C GLN A 519 22.32 -1.02 16.98
N LEU A 520 22.44 -0.65 18.23
CA LEU A 520 23.70 -0.19 18.80
C LEU A 520 24.39 -1.36 19.50
N VAL A 521 25.30 -2.04 18.80
CA VAL A 521 26.03 -3.18 19.33
C VAL A 521 26.86 -2.75 20.55
N GLY A 522 26.71 -3.49 21.65
CA GLY A 522 27.25 -3.14 22.95
C GLY A 522 26.27 -2.45 23.91
N PHE A 523 25.08 -2.07 23.40
CA PHE A 523 23.98 -1.52 24.18
C PHE A 523 22.66 -2.25 23.95
N ASP A 524 22.20 -2.36 22.70
CA ASP A 524 20.98 -3.07 22.33
C ASP A 524 21.26 -4.59 22.28
N LYS A 525 20.35 -5.39 22.83
CA LYS A 525 20.42 -6.85 22.72
C LYS A 525 20.08 -7.33 21.31
N ASP A 526 18.99 -6.79 20.76
CA ASP A 526 18.40 -7.21 19.49
C ASP A 526 18.19 -6.01 18.56
N TRP A 527 17.87 -6.29 17.29
CA TRP A 527 17.48 -5.28 16.32
C TRP A 527 16.19 -4.57 16.77
N GLN A 528 16.20 -3.25 16.70
CA GLN A 528 15.05 -2.40 16.93
C GLN A 528 14.42 -2.07 15.58
N TYR A 529 13.11 -2.31 15.43
CA TYR A 529 12.38 -2.04 14.20
C TYR A 529 11.55 -0.77 14.34
N THR A 530 11.50 0.03 13.28
CA THR A 530 10.73 1.27 13.23
C THR A 530 10.25 1.56 11.80
N ASP A 531 9.29 2.47 11.67
CA ASP A 531 8.66 2.86 10.43
C ASP A 531 9.11 4.24 9.92
N ALA A 532 8.52 4.69 8.81
CA ALA A 532 8.81 5.97 8.19
C ALA A 532 8.46 7.20 9.04
N ASN A 533 7.57 7.06 10.04
CA ASN A 533 7.17 8.16 10.92
C ASN A 533 8.17 8.38 12.06
N ARG A 534 8.95 7.35 12.39
CA ARG A 534 9.93 7.36 13.50
C ARG A 534 11.32 7.00 12.99
N ARG A 535 11.86 7.80 12.09
CA ARG A 535 13.16 7.61 11.41
C ARG A 535 14.35 8.06 12.25
N PHE A 536 14.38 7.69 13.53
CA PHE A 536 15.49 8.03 14.42
C PHE A 536 15.70 6.97 15.51
N ALA A 537 16.94 6.81 15.93
CA ALA A 537 17.35 6.04 17.08
C ALA A 537 17.80 7.00 18.18
N TYR A 538 17.24 6.90 19.38
CA TYR A 538 17.56 7.77 20.51
C TYR A 538 18.29 6.99 21.59
N TYR A 539 19.43 7.53 22.03
CA TYR A 539 20.26 6.97 23.09
C TYR A 539 20.54 7.99 24.17
N ASN A 540 20.38 7.57 25.41
CA ASN A 540 20.57 8.42 26.57
C ASN A 540 21.54 7.77 27.56
N ASN A 541 22.42 8.57 28.16
CA ASN A 541 23.31 8.19 29.24
C ASN A 541 24.17 6.95 28.94
N LEU A 542 24.72 6.87 27.72
CA LEU A 542 25.68 5.82 27.37
C LEU A 542 26.94 5.91 28.23
N LYS A 543 27.41 4.76 28.69
CA LYS A 543 28.72 4.67 29.40
C LYS A 543 29.86 4.94 28.43
N SER A 544 31.01 5.36 28.96
CA SER A 544 32.22 5.47 28.14
C SER A 544 32.61 4.10 27.55
N GLY A 545 32.89 4.09 26.25
CA GLY A 545 33.19 2.88 25.50
C GLY A 545 33.03 3.08 24.00
N THR A 546 33.34 2.04 23.26
CA THR A 546 33.17 2.00 21.81
C THR A 546 31.97 1.12 21.46
N TYR A 547 31.06 1.67 20.70
CA TYR A 547 29.83 1.05 20.23
C TYR A 547 29.80 1.05 18.71
N ARG A 548 29.01 0.17 18.12
CA ARG A 548 28.80 0.12 16.67
C ARG A 548 27.31 0.24 16.38
N PHE A 549 26.91 1.37 15.83
CA PHE A 549 25.56 1.55 15.32
C PHE A 549 25.44 0.90 13.96
N ARG A 550 24.43 0.05 13.80
CA ARG A 550 24.12 -0.68 12.58
C ARG A 550 22.73 -0.29 12.12
N LEU A 551 22.58 -0.03 10.82
CA LEU A 551 21.34 0.39 10.21
C LEU A 551 21.11 -0.42 8.93
N LYS A 552 19.87 -0.85 8.71
CA LYS A 552 19.35 -1.34 7.42
C LYS A 552 17.97 -0.77 7.19
N ALA A 553 17.56 -0.66 5.93
CA ALA A 553 16.27 -0.12 5.53
C ALA A 553 15.62 -1.01 4.46
N THR A 554 14.31 -0.88 4.30
CA THR A 554 13.60 -1.47 3.17
C THR A 554 13.40 -0.44 2.06
N ASN A 555 13.12 -0.93 0.85
CA ASN A 555 12.44 -0.14 -0.17
C ASN A 555 10.93 -0.08 0.13
N GLU A 556 10.16 0.63 -0.71
CA GLU A 556 8.69 0.73 -0.62
C GLU A 556 7.97 -0.63 -0.75
N ASN A 557 8.62 -1.64 -1.32
CA ASN A 557 8.12 -3.01 -1.47
C ASN A 557 8.42 -3.90 -0.25
N GLY A 558 8.97 -3.33 0.83
CA GLY A 558 9.33 -4.06 2.05
C GLY A 558 10.58 -4.93 1.94
N ILE A 559 11.34 -4.81 0.83
CA ILE A 559 12.57 -5.60 0.61
C ILE A 559 13.73 -4.97 1.36
N TRP A 560 14.32 -5.71 2.29
CA TRP A 560 15.46 -5.27 3.08
C TRP A 560 16.74 -5.11 2.25
N SER A 561 17.49 -4.04 2.52
CA SER A 561 18.83 -3.86 1.97
C SER A 561 19.76 -5.01 2.39
N GLN A 562 20.56 -5.49 1.45
CA GLN A 562 21.57 -6.51 1.73
C GLN A 562 22.78 -5.95 2.51
N GLU A 563 23.11 -4.68 2.25
CA GLU A 563 24.20 -3.99 2.94
C GLU A 563 23.73 -3.44 4.27
N ILE A 564 24.57 -3.53 5.30
CA ILE A 564 24.35 -2.90 6.60
C ILE A 564 25.27 -1.70 6.69
N ARG A 565 24.70 -0.52 6.93
CA ARG A 565 25.50 0.68 7.21
C ARG A 565 25.96 0.67 8.66
N GLU A 566 27.27 0.84 8.87
CA GLU A 566 27.86 0.89 10.19
C GLU A 566 28.43 2.28 10.50
N LEU A 567 28.24 2.71 11.75
CA LEU A 567 28.81 3.92 12.31
C LEU A 567 29.43 3.56 13.67
N GLU A 568 30.73 3.80 13.82
CA GLU A 568 31.42 3.66 15.10
C GLU A 568 31.08 4.85 15.99
N VAL A 569 30.61 4.58 17.21
CA VAL A 569 30.27 5.59 18.21
C VAL A 569 31.18 5.41 19.42
N VAL A 570 32.05 6.35 19.64
CA VAL A 570 33.00 6.35 20.76
C VAL A 570 32.57 7.38 21.80
N VAL A 571 32.17 6.92 22.96
CA VAL A 571 31.88 7.79 24.11
C VAL A 571 33.14 7.91 24.95
N LEU A 572 33.76 9.08 24.96
CA LEU A 572 35.02 9.35 25.68
C LEU A 572 34.79 9.32 27.18
N PRO A 573 35.77 8.81 27.98
CA PRO A 573 35.68 8.86 29.43
C PRO A 573 35.82 10.27 29.94
N PRO A 574 35.26 10.58 31.12
CA PRO A 574 35.53 11.85 31.79
C PRO A 574 37.02 11.98 32.11
N PHE A 575 37.52 13.24 32.19
CA PHE A 575 38.95 13.50 32.41
C PHE A 575 39.50 12.84 33.69
N TRP A 576 38.65 12.69 34.73
CA TRP A 576 39.02 12.04 35.97
C TRP A 576 39.05 10.50 35.92
N ALA A 577 38.53 9.89 34.87
CA ALA A 577 38.54 8.43 34.64
C ALA A 577 39.49 8.05 33.48
N THR A 578 40.42 8.93 33.10
CA THR A 578 41.45 8.64 32.10
C THR A 578 42.66 7.95 32.74
N TRP A 579 43.49 7.23 31.96
CA TRP A 579 44.64 6.50 32.43
C TRP A 579 45.66 7.40 33.18
N TRP A 580 45.86 8.65 32.71
CA TRP A 580 46.72 9.61 33.34
C TRP A 580 46.15 10.14 34.66
N ALA A 581 44.82 10.25 34.80
CA ALA A 581 44.19 10.62 36.07
C ALA A 581 44.43 9.54 37.15
N TYR A 582 44.37 8.26 36.79
CA TYR A 582 44.70 7.18 37.71
C TYR A 582 46.17 7.20 38.14
N ILE A 583 47.11 7.60 37.26
CA ILE A 583 48.50 7.80 37.63
C ILE A 583 48.59 8.94 38.67
N ILE A 584 47.91 10.07 38.45
CA ILE A 584 47.87 11.16 39.40
C ILE A 584 47.29 10.70 40.74
N TYR A 585 46.21 9.95 40.75
CA TYR A 585 45.62 9.40 41.98
C TYR A 585 46.61 8.47 42.71
N ALA A 586 47.32 7.63 41.99
CA ALA A 586 48.32 6.76 42.54
C ALA A 586 49.50 7.57 43.18
N LEU A 587 49.96 8.64 42.50
CA LEU A 587 50.98 9.52 43.02
C LEU A 587 50.53 10.29 44.28
N ILE A 588 49.30 10.82 44.27
CA ILE A 588 48.71 11.47 45.45
C ILE A 588 48.58 10.45 46.60
N GLY A 589 48.09 9.24 46.32
CA GLY A 589 48.00 8.16 47.31
C GLY A 589 49.37 7.82 47.90
N ALA A 590 50.41 7.69 47.07
CA ALA A 590 51.77 7.43 47.52
C ALA A 590 52.32 8.59 48.35
N ALA A 591 52.05 9.84 47.96
CA ALA A 591 52.46 11.02 48.73
C ALA A 591 51.80 11.08 50.13
N ILE A 592 50.50 10.76 50.21
CA ILE A 592 49.73 10.65 51.45
C ILE A 592 50.35 9.57 52.38
N VAL A 593 50.59 8.35 51.80
CA VAL A 593 51.26 7.28 52.57
C VAL A 593 52.63 7.70 53.08
N CYS A 594 53.45 8.28 52.22
CA CYS A 594 54.78 8.84 52.66
C CYS A 594 54.63 9.88 53.72
N PHE A 595 53.66 10.80 53.63
CA PHE A 595 53.38 11.80 54.64
C PHE A 595 52.97 11.15 55.98
N ILE A 596 52.09 10.17 55.98
CA ILE A 596 51.67 9.43 57.19
C ILE A 596 52.86 8.71 57.82
N LEU A 597 53.68 8.02 57.03
CA LEU A 597 54.83 7.29 57.49
C LEU A 597 55.87 8.27 58.08
N ARG A 598 56.09 9.45 57.46
CA ARG A 598 56.98 10.47 57.95
C ARG A 598 56.47 11.07 59.25
N THR A 599 55.20 11.39 59.37
CA THR A 599 54.60 11.92 60.61
C THR A 599 54.61 10.87 61.74
N ALA A 600 54.36 9.60 61.43
CA ALA A 600 54.47 8.49 62.39
C ALA A 600 55.88 8.30 62.87
N LYS A 601 56.88 8.35 61.97
CA LYS A 601 58.30 8.30 62.30
C LYS A 601 58.70 9.50 63.18
N ASN A 602 58.29 10.71 62.85
CA ASN A 602 58.56 11.92 63.65
C ASN A 602 57.91 11.83 65.06
N ARG A 603 56.65 11.31 65.15
CA ARG A 603 56.00 11.11 66.46
C ARG A 603 56.72 10.03 67.29
N MET A 604 57.20 8.97 66.63
CA MET A 604 57.95 7.90 67.31
C MET A 604 59.33 8.42 67.83
N GLN A 605 60.01 9.25 67.02
CA GLN A 605 61.25 9.90 67.46
C GLN A 605 61.04 10.88 68.64
N LEU A 606 59.93 11.66 68.60
CA LEU A 606 59.56 12.56 69.72
C LEU A 606 59.21 11.76 70.99
N ARG A 607 58.57 10.62 70.89
CA ARG A 607 58.27 9.71 72.00
C ARG A 607 59.55 9.10 72.56
N LEU A 608 60.48 8.70 71.70
CA LEU A 608 61.81 8.17 72.14
C LEU A 608 62.69 9.25 72.81
N SER A 609 62.62 10.48 72.33
CA SER A 609 63.37 11.61 72.99
C SER A 609 62.77 12.02 74.33
N LEU A 610 61.45 11.80 74.55
CA LEU A 610 60.77 12.03 75.83
C LEU A 610 61.00 10.92 76.87
N ILE A 611 61.53 9.75 76.49
CA ILE A 611 61.85 8.61 77.37
C ILE A 611 63.33 8.70 77.84
N HIS A 612 64.15 9.55 77.18
CA HIS A 612 65.56 9.77 77.51
C HIS A 612 65.83 11.09 78.30
N ILE A 613 64.79 11.76 78.81
CA ILE A 613 64.82 12.77 79.83
C ILE A 613 64.22 12.16 81.11
#